data_8518cf8fc42398c1ee56ebbb4fee7a8a
#
_entry.id   8518cf8fc42398c1ee56ebbb4fee7a8a
#
_cell.length_a   1.000
_cell.length_b   1.000
_cell.length_c   1.000
_cell.angle_alpha   90.00
_cell.angle_beta   90.00
_cell.angle_gamma   90.00
#
_symmetry.space_group_name_H-M   'P 1'
#
loop_
_entity.id
_entity.type
_entity.pdbx_description
1 polymer ?
#
loop_
_entity_poly.entity_id
_entity_poly.type
_entity_poly.pdbx_seq_one_letter_code
_entity_poly.pdbx_strand_id
1 'polypeptide(L)'
;MELPLHETVPSFVLRFTSDENDNKKILIPSVNTNRKRASALSLAQVRESAYGFGTALMSEDVVNRPWKKGEVMAFYSENQHDYLVAALGVMLAGGVPSLLSPMYKPEELNHAFELTRPRAILASVNTYEGAKNAATKFSQTGAGNVDVYVFDEEHERSMYTHLIDPGKKLRASGDMSLETVRINPTTDEAFYCFSSGTSGLPKAVRLSHSNMVTNTIQMTVTLGGRVNKPVYDP
;
A
#
# COMPACT_ATOMS: atom_id res chain seq x y z
N MET A 1 -9.47 24.41 14.59
CA MET A 1 -8.44 23.71 13.74
C MET A 1 -9.15 23.34 12.45
N GLU A 2 -8.75 23.92 11.33
CA GLU A 2 -9.26 23.51 10.02
C GLU A 2 -8.76 22.11 9.69
N LEU A 3 -9.66 21.24 9.21
CA LEU A 3 -9.29 19.90 8.77
C LEU A 3 -8.61 20.01 7.39
N PRO A 4 -7.46 19.37 7.15
CA PRO A 4 -6.75 19.42 5.88
C PRO A 4 -7.42 18.51 4.83
N LEU A 5 -8.66 18.81 4.49
CA LEU A 5 -9.47 18.02 3.53
C LEU A 5 -8.90 18.02 2.10
N HIS A 6 -7.92 18.87 1.84
CA HIS A 6 -7.21 18.97 0.56
C HIS A 6 -5.96 18.08 0.48
N GLU A 7 -5.61 17.37 1.57
CA GLU A 7 -4.43 16.50 1.58
C GLU A 7 -4.78 15.05 1.25
N THR A 8 -3.90 14.41 0.47
CA THR A 8 -3.93 12.96 0.28
C THR A 8 -3.26 12.25 1.44
N VAL A 9 -3.49 10.94 1.63
CA VAL A 9 -2.79 10.16 2.66
C VAL A 9 -1.27 10.21 2.46
N PRO A 10 -0.71 10.00 1.25
CA PRO A 10 0.72 10.14 1.05
C PRO A 10 1.26 11.53 1.38
N SER A 11 0.60 12.62 0.93
CA SER A 11 1.07 13.98 1.22
C SER A 11 1.02 14.27 2.72
N PHE A 12 -0.02 13.80 3.42
CA PHE A 12 -0.15 13.98 4.86
C PHE A 12 0.93 13.22 5.64
N VAL A 13 1.15 11.93 5.31
CA VAL A 13 2.13 11.10 6.02
C VAL A 13 3.57 11.54 5.71
N LEU A 14 3.87 11.83 4.44
CA LEU A 14 5.23 12.07 3.99
C LEU A 14 5.71 13.53 4.14
N ARG A 15 4.82 14.48 4.47
CA ARG A 15 5.21 15.90 4.67
C ARG A 15 6.15 16.12 5.86
N PHE A 16 6.06 15.26 6.88
CA PHE A 16 6.90 15.37 8.09
C PHE A 16 8.38 15.00 7.87
N THR A 17 8.78 14.77 6.64
CA THR A 17 10.14 14.35 6.30
C THR A 17 11.08 15.51 5.97
N SER A 18 10.68 16.76 6.18
CA SER A 18 11.49 17.95 5.86
C SER A 18 12.60 18.24 6.87
N ASP A 19 12.53 17.70 8.08
CA ASP A 19 13.55 17.86 9.12
C ASP A 19 14.53 16.67 9.08
N GLU A 20 15.84 16.95 9.11
CA GLU A 20 16.87 15.90 9.14
C GLU A 20 16.72 14.96 10.34
N ASN A 21 16.24 15.47 11.48
CA ASN A 21 16.01 14.66 12.67
C ASN A 21 14.83 13.71 12.50
N ASP A 22 13.77 14.14 11.83
CA ASP A 22 12.59 13.31 11.56
C ASP A 22 12.89 12.22 10.52
N ASN A 23 13.78 12.48 9.57
CA ASN A 23 14.21 11.49 8.59
C ASN A 23 14.96 10.30 9.22
N LYS A 24 15.55 10.47 10.39
CA LYS A 24 16.27 9.41 11.12
C LYS A 24 15.39 8.66 12.12
N LYS A 25 14.19 9.17 12.45
CA LYS A 25 13.28 8.49 13.36
C LYS A 25 12.83 7.16 12.78
N ILE A 26 12.91 6.13 13.59
CA ILE A 26 12.37 4.82 13.25
C ILE A 26 10.85 4.91 13.27
N LEU A 27 10.24 4.73 12.10
CA LEU A 27 8.79 4.74 11.94
C LEU A 27 8.20 3.36 12.15
N ILE A 28 8.89 2.34 11.68
CA ILE A 28 8.45 0.95 11.75
C ILE A 28 9.57 0.15 12.43
N PRO A 29 9.37 -0.27 13.69
CA PRO A 29 10.34 -1.10 14.38
C PRO A 29 10.40 -2.51 13.74
N SER A 30 11.54 -3.16 13.85
CA SER A 30 11.68 -4.53 13.40
C SER A 30 10.85 -5.48 14.25
N VAL A 31 10.04 -6.28 13.58
CA VAL A 31 9.34 -7.43 14.19
C VAL A 31 9.88 -8.78 13.70
N ASN A 32 10.82 -8.77 12.74
CA ASN A 32 11.42 -9.97 12.19
C ASN A 32 12.93 -9.80 11.99
N THR A 33 13.73 -10.63 12.65
CA THR A 33 15.20 -10.56 12.66
C THR A 33 15.87 -11.24 11.48
N ASN A 34 15.12 -11.93 10.61
CA ASN A 34 15.68 -12.73 9.50
C ASN A 34 15.76 -11.98 8.17
N ARG A 35 15.60 -10.64 8.17
CA ARG A 35 15.66 -9.84 6.94
C ARG A 35 17.09 -9.41 6.62
N LYS A 36 17.45 -9.49 5.33
CA LYS A 36 18.73 -8.95 4.82
C LYS A 36 18.75 -7.43 4.73
N ARG A 37 17.57 -6.82 4.48
CA ARG A 37 17.40 -5.37 4.49
C ARG A 37 17.15 -4.87 5.91
N ALA A 38 17.23 -3.55 6.10
CA ALA A 38 17.10 -2.94 7.42
C ALA A 38 15.94 -3.50 8.23
N SER A 39 16.22 -3.92 9.44
CA SER A 39 15.25 -4.51 10.36
C SER A 39 14.24 -3.49 10.91
N ALA A 40 14.51 -2.20 10.72
CA ALA A 40 13.62 -1.09 11.06
C ALA A 40 13.65 -0.06 9.92
N LEU A 41 12.55 0.63 9.66
CA LEU A 41 12.47 1.65 8.62
C LEU A 41 12.37 3.05 9.24
N SER A 42 13.28 3.92 8.84
CA SER A 42 13.12 5.36 9.05
C SER A 42 12.06 5.93 8.10
N LEU A 43 11.56 7.12 8.43
CA LEU A 43 10.60 7.81 7.56
C LEU A 43 11.22 8.13 6.17
N ALA A 44 12.52 8.44 6.12
CA ALA A 44 13.22 8.64 4.84
C ALA A 44 13.24 7.37 3.98
N GLN A 45 13.49 6.21 4.59
CA GLN A 45 13.48 4.92 3.88
C GLN A 45 12.07 4.53 3.41
N VAL A 46 11.04 4.78 4.23
CA VAL A 46 9.63 4.59 3.83
C VAL A 46 9.31 5.47 2.63
N ARG A 47 9.67 6.76 2.68
CA ARG A 47 9.46 7.70 1.57
C ARG A 47 10.14 7.22 0.30
N GLU A 48 11.44 6.98 0.37
CA GLU A 48 12.23 6.55 -0.80
C GLU A 48 11.66 5.28 -1.44
N SER A 49 11.30 4.29 -0.62
CA SER A 49 10.75 3.03 -1.09
C SER A 49 9.32 3.18 -1.65
N ALA A 50 8.48 3.99 -1.02
CA ALA A 50 7.13 4.26 -1.51
C ALA A 50 7.15 5.01 -2.85
N TYR A 51 8.01 6.01 -2.99
CA TYR A 51 8.18 6.71 -4.26
C TYR A 51 8.74 5.78 -5.34
N GLY A 52 9.73 4.93 -5.02
CA GLY A 52 10.23 3.92 -5.95
C GLY A 52 9.12 2.98 -6.41
N PHE A 53 8.34 2.46 -5.48
CA PHE A 53 7.21 1.59 -5.78
C PHE A 53 6.18 2.28 -6.71
N GLY A 54 5.75 3.50 -6.38
CA GLY A 54 4.79 4.25 -7.18
C GLY A 54 5.32 4.57 -8.59
N THR A 55 6.61 4.95 -8.70
CA THR A 55 7.26 5.19 -10.00
C THR A 55 7.27 3.93 -10.87
N ALA A 56 7.58 2.77 -10.28
CA ALA A 56 7.55 1.50 -11.00
C ALA A 56 6.17 1.18 -11.58
N LEU A 57 5.11 1.42 -10.81
CA LEU A 57 3.74 1.20 -11.27
C LEU A 57 3.35 2.11 -12.45
N MET A 58 3.95 3.29 -12.55
CA MET A 58 3.68 4.27 -13.60
C MET A 58 4.56 4.09 -14.84
N SER A 59 5.54 3.18 -14.84
CA SER A 59 6.52 3.02 -15.91
C SER A 59 6.26 1.78 -16.76
N GLU A 60 6.20 1.96 -18.09
CA GLU A 60 6.15 0.86 -19.07
C GLU A 60 7.44 0.00 -19.05
N ASP A 61 8.56 0.56 -18.60
CA ASP A 61 9.83 -0.17 -18.48
C ASP A 61 9.82 -1.19 -17.34
N VAL A 62 8.89 -1.07 -16.39
CA VAL A 62 8.81 -1.94 -15.21
C VAL A 62 7.58 -2.83 -15.22
N VAL A 63 6.42 -2.27 -15.56
CA VAL A 63 5.16 -3.01 -15.65
C VAL A 63 4.65 -3.00 -17.09
N ASN A 64 3.99 -4.08 -17.52
CA ASN A 64 3.51 -4.22 -18.90
C ASN A 64 2.61 -3.06 -19.37
N ARG A 65 2.00 -2.33 -18.45
CA ARG A 65 1.16 -1.18 -18.70
C ARG A 65 1.18 -0.26 -17.48
N PRO A 66 1.42 1.03 -17.65
CA PRO A 66 1.36 2.00 -16.55
C PRO A 66 0.01 1.95 -15.83
N TRP A 67 0.04 2.12 -14.52
CA TRP A 67 -1.16 2.18 -13.70
C TRP A 67 -1.97 3.42 -14.01
N LYS A 68 -3.29 3.26 -13.99
CA LYS A 68 -4.26 4.34 -14.09
C LYS A 68 -4.84 4.64 -12.71
N LYS A 69 -5.24 5.88 -12.51
CA LYS A 69 -5.94 6.30 -11.31
C LYS A 69 -7.16 5.40 -11.04
N GLY A 70 -7.28 4.98 -9.78
CA GLY A 70 -8.35 4.10 -9.31
C GLY A 70 -8.12 2.60 -9.55
N GLU A 71 -7.00 2.19 -10.19
CA GLU A 71 -6.67 0.77 -10.29
C GLU A 71 -6.29 0.19 -8.92
N VAL A 72 -6.68 -1.06 -8.69
CA VAL A 72 -6.61 -1.68 -7.37
C VAL A 72 -5.46 -2.66 -7.26
N MET A 73 -4.71 -2.56 -6.15
CA MET A 73 -3.79 -3.62 -5.71
C MET A 73 -4.36 -4.28 -4.46
N ALA A 74 -4.66 -5.57 -4.55
CA ALA A 74 -5.08 -6.36 -3.40
C ALA A 74 -3.88 -6.68 -2.51
N PHE A 75 -4.01 -6.55 -1.20
CA PHE A 75 -3.01 -6.91 -0.20
C PHE A 75 -3.52 -8.12 0.57
N TYR A 76 -2.96 -9.28 0.31
CA TYR A 76 -3.34 -10.56 0.91
C TYR A 76 -2.19 -11.08 1.75
N SER A 77 -2.06 -10.56 2.95
CA SER A 77 -0.92 -10.80 3.82
C SER A 77 -1.27 -10.51 5.28
N GLU A 78 -0.57 -11.17 6.18
CA GLU A 78 -0.47 -10.78 7.59
C GLU A 78 0.16 -9.38 7.70
N ASN A 79 -0.03 -8.74 8.86
CA ASN A 79 0.65 -7.49 9.16
C ASN A 79 2.16 -7.67 9.08
N GLN A 80 2.79 -6.80 8.34
CA GLN A 80 4.23 -6.83 8.16
C GLN A 80 4.84 -5.46 7.95
N HIS A 81 6.14 -5.45 8.02
CA HIS A 81 7.01 -4.30 8.01
C HIS A 81 6.80 -3.37 6.80
N ASP A 82 6.64 -3.92 5.60
CA ASP A 82 6.59 -3.14 4.36
C ASP A 82 5.18 -2.77 3.91
N TYR A 83 4.19 -3.11 4.71
CA TYR A 83 2.78 -2.87 4.38
C TYR A 83 2.51 -1.38 4.08
N LEU A 84 3.07 -0.49 4.93
CA LEU A 84 2.94 0.96 4.77
C LEU A 84 3.65 1.46 3.50
N VAL A 85 4.85 0.94 3.20
CA VAL A 85 5.61 1.29 2.00
C VAL A 85 4.80 0.99 0.75
N ALA A 86 4.27 -0.22 0.65
CA ALA A 86 3.47 -0.64 -0.49
C ALA A 86 2.17 0.15 -0.62
N ALA A 87 1.45 0.38 0.51
CA ALA A 87 0.21 1.15 0.50
C ALA A 87 0.44 2.59 0.01
N LEU A 88 1.46 3.27 0.54
CA LEU A 88 1.81 4.61 0.09
C LEU A 88 2.25 4.62 -1.39
N GLY A 89 3.02 3.62 -1.83
CA GLY A 89 3.47 3.50 -3.22
C GLY A 89 2.31 3.35 -4.20
N VAL A 90 1.33 2.50 -3.90
CA VAL A 90 0.10 2.35 -4.69
C VAL A 90 -0.67 3.66 -4.76
N MET A 91 -0.86 4.35 -3.63
CA MET A 91 -1.57 5.63 -3.58
C MET A 91 -0.82 6.73 -4.34
N LEU A 92 0.51 6.76 -4.29
CA LEU A 92 1.33 7.72 -5.06
C LEU A 92 1.14 7.54 -6.57
N ALA A 93 0.93 6.32 -7.04
CA ALA A 93 0.57 6.03 -8.42
C ALA A 93 -0.92 6.28 -8.75
N GLY A 94 -1.69 6.81 -7.81
CA GLY A 94 -3.14 7.02 -7.94
C GLY A 94 -3.97 5.75 -7.81
N GLY A 95 -3.37 4.64 -7.40
CA GLY A 95 -4.04 3.37 -7.18
C GLY A 95 -4.69 3.28 -5.79
N VAL A 96 -5.45 2.21 -5.58
CA VAL A 96 -6.20 1.93 -4.34
C VAL A 96 -5.75 0.61 -3.73
N PRO A 97 -5.10 0.60 -2.56
CA PRO A 97 -4.85 -0.62 -1.80
C PRO A 97 -6.18 -1.23 -1.31
N SER A 98 -6.37 -2.53 -1.57
CA SER A 98 -7.52 -3.31 -1.10
C SER A 98 -7.03 -4.32 -0.07
N LEU A 99 -7.40 -4.11 1.20
CA LEU A 99 -6.84 -4.85 2.34
C LEU A 99 -7.65 -6.11 2.61
N LEU A 100 -7.07 -7.28 2.32
CA LEU A 100 -7.71 -8.59 2.46
C LEU A 100 -7.19 -9.32 3.70
N SER A 101 -8.09 -10.02 4.39
CA SER A 101 -7.70 -10.89 5.49
C SER A 101 -6.88 -12.07 4.96
N PRO A 102 -5.69 -12.38 5.55
CA PRO A 102 -4.91 -13.56 5.18
C PRO A 102 -5.63 -14.88 5.50
N MET A 103 -6.69 -14.81 6.30
CA MET A 103 -7.52 -15.96 6.68
C MET A 103 -8.69 -16.22 5.70
N TYR A 104 -8.83 -15.42 4.64
CA TYR A 104 -9.90 -15.61 3.68
C TYR A 104 -9.80 -16.98 2.99
N LYS A 105 -10.92 -17.68 2.98
CA LYS A 105 -11.10 -18.89 2.19
C LYS A 105 -11.12 -18.55 0.70
N PRO A 106 -10.91 -19.53 -0.19
CA PRO A 106 -10.93 -19.28 -1.64
C PRO A 106 -12.18 -18.58 -2.14
N GLU A 107 -13.36 -18.88 -1.56
CA GLU A 107 -14.63 -18.26 -1.95
C GLU A 107 -14.68 -16.78 -1.54
N GLU A 108 -14.20 -16.45 -0.34
CA GLU A 108 -14.15 -15.08 0.16
C GLU A 108 -13.15 -14.24 -0.63
N LEU A 109 -12.00 -14.84 -0.98
CA LEU A 109 -10.97 -14.18 -1.79
C LEU A 109 -11.47 -13.91 -3.21
N ASN A 110 -12.14 -14.89 -3.85
CA ASN A 110 -12.77 -14.70 -5.15
C ASN A 110 -13.83 -13.58 -5.11
N HIS A 111 -14.68 -13.59 -4.08
CA HIS A 111 -15.69 -12.55 -3.90
C HIS A 111 -15.06 -11.16 -3.73
N ALA A 112 -13.99 -11.04 -2.96
CA ALA A 112 -13.26 -9.78 -2.83
C ALA A 112 -12.69 -9.30 -4.18
N PHE A 113 -12.21 -10.22 -5.02
CA PHE A 113 -11.74 -9.91 -6.38
C PHE A 113 -12.88 -9.44 -7.30
N GLU A 114 -14.06 -10.05 -7.21
CA GLU A 114 -15.24 -9.62 -7.97
C GLU A 114 -15.65 -8.19 -7.59
N LEU A 115 -15.60 -7.84 -6.29
CA LEU A 115 -15.97 -6.52 -5.79
C LEU A 115 -14.96 -5.43 -6.16
N THR A 116 -13.66 -5.72 -6.07
CA THR A 116 -12.61 -4.69 -6.18
C THR A 116 -11.84 -4.74 -7.50
N ARG A 117 -11.96 -5.84 -8.26
CA ARG A 117 -11.33 -6.06 -9.56
C ARG A 117 -9.84 -5.69 -9.58
N PRO A 118 -9.03 -6.33 -8.74
CA PRO A 118 -7.64 -5.95 -8.60
C PRO A 118 -6.87 -6.23 -9.89
N ARG A 119 -5.96 -5.31 -10.23
CA ARG A 119 -5.00 -5.48 -11.31
C ARG A 119 -3.76 -6.25 -10.86
N ALA A 120 -3.43 -6.14 -9.59
CA ALA A 120 -2.34 -6.90 -8.99
C ALA A 120 -2.70 -7.33 -7.57
N ILE A 121 -2.04 -8.36 -7.09
CA ILE A 121 -2.10 -8.81 -5.70
C ILE A 121 -0.70 -8.86 -5.12
N LEU A 122 -0.55 -8.34 -3.91
CA LEU A 122 0.66 -8.38 -3.11
C LEU A 122 0.42 -9.31 -1.93
N ALA A 123 1.11 -10.45 -1.90
CA ALA A 123 0.93 -11.53 -0.95
C ALA A 123 2.11 -11.66 0.02
N SER A 124 1.91 -12.33 1.16
CA SER A 124 3.00 -12.91 1.92
C SER A 124 3.42 -14.26 1.33
N VAL A 125 4.55 -14.80 1.76
CA VAL A 125 4.96 -16.16 1.38
C VAL A 125 3.86 -17.18 1.75
N ASN A 126 3.25 -17.01 2.92
CA ASN A 126 2.20 -17.93 3.41
C ASN A 126 0.91 -17.88 2.57
N THR A 127 0.60 -16.73 1.98
CA THR A 127 -0.62 -16.53 1.20
C THR A 127 -0.39 -16.59 -0.31
N TYR A 128 0.84 -16.76 -0.76
CA TYR A 128 1.25 -16.69 -2.17
C TYR A 128 0.48 -17.69 -3.06
N GLU A 129 0.39 -18.95 -2.69
CA GLU A 129 -0.31 -19.95 -3.50
C GLU A 129 -1.83 -19.65 -3.59
N GLY A 130 -2.45 -19.17 -2.49
CA GLY A 130 -3.83 -18.70 -2.51
C GLY A 130 -4.03 -17.52 -3.45
N ALA A 131 -3.11 -16.55 -3.40
CA ALA A 131 -3.10 -15.37 -4.27
C ALA A 131 -3.00 -15.77 -5.76
N LYS A 132 -2.08 -16.66 -6.09
CA LYS A 132 -1.84 -17.14 -7.45
C LYS A 132 -3.05 -17.89 -8.01
N ASN A 133 -3.67 -18.75 -7.20
CA ASN A 133 -4.88 -19.47 -7.58
C ASN A 133 -6.06 -18.53 -7.83
N ALA A 134 -6.26 -17.54 -6.97
CA ALA A 134 -7.32 -16.53 -7.12
C ALA A 134 -7.07 -15.65 -8.36
N ALA A 135 -5.83 -15.19 -8.59
CA ALA A 135 -5.45 -14.42 -9.77
C ALA A 135 -5.72 -15.20 -11.06
N THR A 136 -5.33 -16.48 -11.10
CA THR A 136 -5.57 -17.37 -12.26
C THR A 136 -7.07 -17.55 -12.53
N LYS A 137 -7.84 -17.85 -11.49
CA LYS A 137 -9.29 -18.04 -11.60
C LYS A 137 -9.99 -16.77 -12.07
N PHE A 138 -9.60 -15.61 -11.52
CA PHE A 138 -10.16 -14.32 -11.90
C PHE A 138 -9.85 -13.98 -13.36
N SER A 139 -8.61 -14.24 -13.81
CA SER A 139 -8.20 -14.01 -15.21
C SER A 139 -9.02 -14.89 -16.19
N GLN A 140 -9.40 -16.11 -15.82
CA GLN A 140 -10.22 -17.00 -16.64
C GLN A 140 -11.66 -16.48 -16.85
N THR A 141 -12.15 -15.56 -16.01
CA THR A 141 -13.44 -14.91 -16.21
C THR A 141 -13.45 -13.85 -17.32
N GLY A 142 -12.30 -13.57 -17.94
CA GLY A 142 -12.14 -12.49 -18.90
C GLY A 142 -12.01 -11.09 -18.27
N ALA A 143 -11.89 -11.02 -16.95
CA ALA A 143 -11.77 -9.74 -16.23
C ALA A 143 -10.39 -9.06 -16.36
N GLY A 144 -9.44 -9.74 -17.00
CA GLY A 144 -8.06 -9.28 -17.19
C GLY A 144 -7.06 -10.06 -16.35
N ASN A 145 -5.78 -9.90 -16.64
CA ASN A 145 -4.71 -10.54 -15.88
C ASN A 145 -4.48 -9.81 -14.56
N VAL A 146 -4.18 -10.58 -13.51
CA VAL A 146 -3.80 -10.08 -12.19
C VAL A 146 -2.33 -10.45 -11.94
N ASP A 147 -1.48 -9.44 -11.82
CA ASP A 147 -0.07 -9.65 -11.50
C ASP A 147 0.08 -10.05 -10.02
N VAL A 148 0.95 -11.04 -9.75
CA VAL A 148 1.20 -11.51 -8.39
C VAL A 148 2.59 -11.10 -7.95
N TYR A 149 2.69 -10.35 -6.85
CA TYR A 149 3.93 -9.96 -6.18
C TYR A 149 3.95 -10.46 -4.74
N VAL A 150 5.14 -10.53 -4.17
CA VAL A 150 5.34 -10.98 -2.78
C VAL A 150 6.13 -9.93 -2.01
N PHE A 151 5.75 -9.73 -0.76
CA PHE A 151 6.45 -8.82 0.13
C PHE A 151 7.89 -9.27 0.44
N ASP A 152 8.13 -10.58 0.47
CA ASP A 152 9.42 -11.15 0.85
C ASP A 152 10.53 -10.80 -0.14
N GLU A 153 11.70 -10.43 0.39
CA GLU A 153 12.83 -9.94 -0.41
C GLU A 153 13.51 -11.03 -1.23
N GLU A 154 13.48 -12.25 -0.77
CA GLU A 154 14.17 -13.39 -1.38
C GLU A 154 13.28 -14.17 -2.36
N HIS A 155 11.99 -13.85 -2.39
CA HIS A 155 11.06 -14.52 -3.28
C HIS A 155 11.28 -14.12 -4.74
N GLU A 156 11.14 -15.05 -5.67
CA GLU A 156 11.28 -14.79 -7.12
C GLU A 156 10.36 -13.69 -7.64
N ARG A 157 9.22 -13.46 -6.97
CA ARG A 157 8.22 -12.41 -7.27
C ARG A 157 8.26 -11.26 -6.27
N SER A 158 9.41 -11.01 -5.67
CA SER A 158 9.57 -9.95 -4.67
C SER A 158 9.18 -8.57 -5.20
N MET A 159 8.39 -7.83 -4.42
CA MET A 159 8.07 -6.44 -4.73
C MET A 159 9.32 -5.54 -4.75
N TYR A 160 10.39 -5.91 -4.05
CA TYR A 160 11.64 -5.16 -4.05
C TYR A 160 12.34 -5.23 -5.40
N THR A 161 12.57 -6.43 -5.90
CA THR A 161 13.27 -6.65 -7.17
C THR A 161 12.45 -6.28 -8.39
N HIS A 162 11.11 -6.37 -8.31
CA HIS A 162 10.21 -6.12 -9.44
C HIS A 162 9.64 -4.69 -9.49
N LEU A 163 9.56 -4.00 -8.34
CA LEU A 163 8.93 -2.68 -8.28
C LEU A 163 9.84 -1.64 -7.62
N ILE A 164 10.21 -1.83 -6.34
CA ILE A 164 10.88 -0.78 -5.57
C ILE A 164 12.24 -0.40 -6.16
N ASP A 165 13.12 -1.38 -6.38
CA ASP A 165 14.48 -1.11 -6.85
C ASP A 165 14.52 -0.59 -8.32
N PRO A 166 13.73 -1.13 -9.28
CA PRO A 166 13.61 -0.53 -10.59
C PRO A 166 13.07 0.91 -10.56
N GLY A 167 12.03 1.16 -9.77
CA GLY A 167 11.46 2.50 -9.66
C GLY A 167 12.39 3.51 -9.00
N LYS A 168 13.20 3.09 -8.01
CA LYS A 168 14.26 3.94 -7.43
C LYS A 168 15.32 4.32 -8.49
N LYS A 169 15.70 3.38 -9.35
CA LYS A 169 16.65 3.64 -10.45
C LYS A 169 16.09 4.65 -11.44
N LEU A 170 14.83 4.49 -11.85
CA LEU A 170 14.15 5.44 -12.75
C LEU A 170 14.05 6.86 -12.15
N ARG A 171 13.78 6.96 -10.86
CA ARG A 171 13.77 8.28 -10.18
C ARG A 171 15.15 8.92 -10.15
N ALA A 172 16.19 8.15 -9.92
CA ALA A 172 17.57 8.64 -9.89
C ALA A 172 18.06 9.14 -11.26
N SER A 173 17.53 8.59 -12.38
CA SER A 173 17.81 9.08 -13.75
C SER A 173 17.04 10.37 -14.09
N GLY A 174 16.04 10.74 -13.31
CA GLY A 174 15.20 11.92 -13.57
C GLY A 174 14.09 11.69 -14.62
N ASP A 175 13.91 10.46 -15.07
CA ASP A 175 13.03 10.15 -16.20
C ASP A 175 11.53 10.18 -15.86
N MET A 176 11.17 10.21 -14.56
CA MET A 176 9.75 10.16 -14.16
C MET A 176 9.45 10.92 -12.85
N SER A 177 8.34 11.66 -12.86
CA SER A 177 7.76 12.31 -11.68
C SER A 177 6.35 11.81 -11.39
N LEU A 178 6.07 11.48 -10.12
CA LEU A 178 4.73 11.11 -9.65
C LEU A 178 3.81 12.32 -9.41
N GLU A 179 4.32 13.54 -9.55
CA GLU A 179 3.53 14.78 -9.34
C GLU A 179 2.42 15.00 -10.38
N THR A 180 2.43 14.21 -11.46
CA THR A 180 1.42 14.27 -12.52
C THR A 180 0.08 13.61 -12.13
N VAL A 181 0.06 12.77 -11.11
CA VAL A 181 -1.15 12.06 -10.69
C VAL A 181 -2.00 12.97 -9.81
N ARG A 182 -3.07 13.52 -10.39
CA ARG A 182 -4.02 14.38 -9.66
C ARG A 182 -5.05 13.54 -8.90
N ILE A 183 -4.98 13.60 -7.58
CA ILE A 183 -5.92 12.94 -6.66
C ILE A 183 -6.81 14.01 -6.02
N ASN A 184 -8.13 13.79 -6.05
CA ASN A 184 -9.08 14.55 -5.27
C ASN A 184 -9.29 13.86 -3.91
N PRO A 185 -8.80 14.41 -2.79
CA PRO A 185 -8.82 13.73 -1.51
C PRO A 185 -10.22 13.39 -0.98
N THR A 186 -11.25 14.12 -1.41
CA THR A 186 -12.62 13.93 -0.92
C THR A 186 -13.39 12.86 -1.69
N THR A 187 -13.07 12.65 -2.95
CA THR A 187 -13.81 11.74 -3.83
C THR A 187 -13.05 10.49 -4.23
N ASP A 188 -11.71 10.56 -4.27
CA ASP A 188 -10.90 9.42 -4.65
C ASP A 188 -10.64 8.50 -3.46
N GLU A 189 -10.66 7.21 -3.72
CA GLU A 189 -10.46 6.20 -2.70
C GLU A 189 -8.99 6.10 -2.29
N ALA A 190 -8.75 6.06 -0.97
CA ALA A 190 -7.46 5.75 -0.39
C ALA A 190 -7.33 4.25 -0.09
N PHE A 191 -8.42 3.61 0.36
CA PHE A 191 -8.45 2.19 0.71
C PHE A 191 -9.78 1.54 0.40
N TYR A 192 -9.72 0.26 0.08
CA TYR A 192 -10.83 -0.67 0.27
C TYR A 192 -10.53 -1.55 1.49
N CYS A 193 -11.41 -1.47 2.50
CA CYS A 193 -11.37 -2.34 3.67
C CYS A 193 -12.57 -3.26 3.66
N PHE A 194 -12.44 -4.44 4.24
CA PHE A 194 -13.54 -5.39 4.29
C PHE A 194 -14.12 -5.51 5.68
N SER A 195 -15.45 -5.52 5.78
CA SER A 195 -16.18 -5.79 7.00
C SER A 195 -16.91 -7.14 6.89
N SER A 196 -17.03 -7.85 8.01
CA SER A 196 -17.88 -9.02 8.11
C SER A 196 -19.34 -8.58 7.92
N GLY A 197 -19.90 -8.84 6.73
CA GLY A 197 -21.31 -8.54 6.48
C GLY A 197 -22.22 -9.45 7.32
N THR A 198 -23.36 -8.95 7.75
CA THR A 198 -24.42 -9.74 8.40
C THR A 198 -24.98 -10.85 7.50
N SER A 199 -24.66 -10.84 6.22
CA SER A 199 -25.10 -11.78 5.18
C SER A 199 -24.07 -12.88 4.82
N GLY A 200 -22.98 -13.00 5.57
CA GLY A 200 -21.98 -14.09 5.43
C GLY A 200 -20.77 -13.78 4.56
N LEU A 201 -20.88 -13.02 3.47
CA LEU A 201 -19.73 -12.63 2.67
C LEU A 201 -19.22 -11.21 3.03
N PRO A 202 -17.90 -10.99 2.98
CA PRO A 202 -17.31 -9.68 3.27
C PRO A 202 -17.82 -8.58 2.34
N LYS A 203 -18.05 -7.38 2.87
CA LYS A 203 -18.43 -6.19 2.10
C LYS A 203 -17.22 -5.26 1.97
N ALA A 204 -16.96 -4.76 0.77
CA ALA A 204 -15.93 -3.76 0.53
C ALA A 204 -16.42 -2.37 0.99
N VAL A 205 -15.70 -1.76 1.91
CA VAL A 205 -15.92 -0.40 2.39
C VAL A 205 -14.91 0.51 1.70
N ARG A 206 -15.40 1.56 1.04
CA ARG A 206 -14.59 2.57 0.35
C ARG A 206 -14.24 3.69 1.31
N LEU A 207 -12.96 3.96 1.49
CA LEU A 207 -12.45 5.04 2.33
C LEU A 207 -11.71 6.05 1.45
N SER A 208 -12.15 7.32 1.48
CA SER A 208 -11.44 8.39 0.77
C SER A 208 -10.17 8.82 1.52
N HIS A 209 -9.29 9.53 0.82
CA HIS A 209 -8.11 10.13 1.46
C HIS A 209 -8.51 11.07 2.61
N SER A 210 -9.55 11.90 2.42
CA SER A 210 -10.07 12.79 3.48
C SER A 210 -10.59 12.02 4.70
N ASN A 211 -11.25 10.86 4.50
CA ASN A 211 -11.69 10.03 5.63
C ASN A 211 -10.49 9.60 6.49
N MET A 212 -9.42 9.13 5.85
CA MET A 212 -8.24 8.63 6.54
C MET A 212 -7.48 9.76 7.26
N VAL A 213 -7.24 10.88 6.58
CA VAL A 213 -6.55 12.03 7.16
C VAL A 213 -7.34 12.61 8.34
N THR A 214 -8.65 12.80 8.17
CA THR A 214 -9.54 13.31 9.23
C THR A 214 -9.54 12.38 10.44
N ASN A 215 -9.67 11.08 10.23
CA ASN A 215 -9.65 10.09 11.32
C ASN A 215 -8.31 10.11 12.08
N THR A 216 -7.19 10.20 11.38
CA THR A 216 -5.86 10.31 11.99
C THR A 216 -5.75 11.54 12.89
N ILE A 217 -6.25 12.69 12.45
CA ILE A 217 -6.26 13.92 13.24
C ILE A 217 -7.17 13.79 14.46
N GLN A 218 -8.37 13.23 14.29
CA GLN A 218 -9.30 12.99 15.39
C GLN A 218 -8.69 12.10 16.46
N MET A 219 -8.05 11.00 16.07
CA MET A 219 -7.34 10.12 17.00
C MET A 219 -6.21 10.87 17.73
N THR A 220 -5.43 11.67 17.01
CA THR A 220 -4.34 12.47 17.60
C THR A 220 -4.85 13.44 18.66
N VAL A 221 -5.96 14.13 18.37
CA VAL A 221 -6.60 15.07 19.31
C VAL A 221 -7.17 14.32 20.52
N THR A 222 -7.86 13.21 20.30
CA THR A 222 -8.47 12.40 21.36
C THR A 222 -7.43 11.81 22.30
N LEU A 223 -6.27 11.41 21.77
CA LEU A 223 -5.14 10.92 22.56
C LEU A 223 -4.36 12.05 23.28
N GLY A 224 -4.87 13.30 23.23
CA GLY A 224 -4.32 14.45 23.94
C GLY A 224 -2.92 14.86 23.47
N GLY A 225 -2.63 14.70 22.18
CA GLY A 225 -1.31 15.01 21.62
C GLY A 225 -0.19 14.08 22.10
N ARG A 226 -0.53 12.96 22.76
CA ARG A 226 0.44 11.96 23.25
C ARG A 226 1.19 11.21 22.12
N VAL A 227 0.99 11.62 20.88
CA VAL A 227 1.64 11.05 19.70
C VAL A 227 3.16 11.28 19.69
N ASN A 228 3.69 12.12 20.60
CA ASN A 228 5.13 12.32 20.80
C ASN A 228 5.78 11.34 21.80
N LYS A 229 5.01 10.43 22.38
CA LYS A 229 5.60 9.31 23.14
C LYS A 229 5.46 8.05 22.29
N PRO A 230 6.53 7.24 22.14
CA PRO A 230 6.39 5.95 21.48
C PRO A 230 5.29 5.16 22.19
N VAL A 231 4.36 4.61 21.43
CA VAL A 231 3.25 3.77 21.95
C VAL A 231 3.82 2.46 22.55
N TYR A 232 5.11 2.24 22.37
CA TYR A 232 5.89 1.17 22.95
C TYR A 232 7.09 1.78 23.69
N ASP A 233 6.95 1.88 24.99
CA ASP A 233 8.08 1.92 25.92
C ASP A 233 8.23 0.47 26.41
N PRO A 234 9.34 -0.24 26.09
CA PRO A 234 9.56 -1.62 26.53
C PRO A 234 9.79 -1.73 28.03
#